data_69aab0664eb6eb1dff82c80658529f57
#
_entry.id   69aab0664eb6eb1dff82c80658529f57
#
_cell.length_a   1.000
_cell.length_b   1.000
_cell.length_c   1.000
_cell.angle_alpha   90.00
_cell.angle_beta   90.00
_cell.angle_gamma   90.00
#
_symmetry.space_group_name_H-M   'P 1'
#
loop_
_entity.id
_entity.type
_entity.pdbx_description
1 polymer ?
#
loop_
_entity_poly.entity_id
_entity_poly.type
_entity_poly.pdbx_seq_one_letter_code
_entity_poly.pdbx_strand_id
1 'polypeptide(L)'
;MQLYNIKDHSEKVSYAQAVRQGLGKEQGLFFPCEIKELPNVDELLAMPFVERSAKILRHLIGDEIPELEQLVKNAFAFGAPLRQVGDKSYALELFHGPTLAFKDFGGRFMAQCLGAIADGKKITILTATSGDTGAAVAHAFYKLPGIEVVILYPKGKISNLQEKLFCTLGENIRTVAVHAAFDDCQALVKDAFDDEELKQAIGLNSANSINISRLLAQVCYYFEAVAQLPLCYQVVTSVISLQVSLLRLSVLR
;
A
#
# COMPACT_ATOMS: atom_id res chain seq x y z
N MET A 1 -6.61 -15.66 0.90
CA MET A 1 -5.51 -15.67 -0.13
C MET A 1 -4.26 -16.32 0.44
N GLN A 2 -3.66 -17.31 -0.24
CA GLN A 2 -2.38 -17.86 0.13
C GLN A 2 -1.26 -17.15 -0.64
N LEU A 3 -0.18 -16.79 0.06
CA LEU A 3 0.98 -16.09 -0.49
C LEU A 3 2.25 -16.91 -0.22
N TYR A 4 3.26 -16.74 -1.07
CA TYR A 4 4.58 -17.30 -0.88
C TYR A 4 5.63 -16.18 -0.87
N ASN A 5 6.75 -16.43 -0.18
CA ASN A 5 7.91 -15.56 -0.21
C ASN A 5 8.69 -15.77 -1.52
N ILE A 6 8.97 -14.70 -2.27
CA ILE A 6 9.67 -14.79 -3.56
C ILE A 6 11.13 -15.27 -3.44
N LYS A 7 11.74 -15.17 -2.26
CA LYS A 7 13.10 -15.65 -1.97
C LYS A 7 13.11 -17.07 -1.40
N ASP A 8 12.05 -17.48 -0.70
CA ASP A 8 11.87 -18.81 -0.15
C ASP A 8 10.46 -19.30 -0.43
N HIS A 9 10.26 -20.02 -1.54
CA HIS A 9 8.95 -20.52 -1.96
C HIS A 9 8.32 -21.52 -0.98
N SER A 10 9.10 -22.04 -0.03
CA SER A 10 8.58 -22.91 1.04
C SER A 10 7.84 -22.12 2.12
N GLU A 11 8.18 -20.84 2.31
CA GLU A 11 7.48 -19.95 3.23
C GLU A 11 6.15 -19.50 2.62
N LYS A 12 5.08 -20.11 3.10
CA LYS A 12 3.70 -19.79 2.68
C LYS A 12 2.90 -19.27 3.86
N VAL A 13 2.20 -18.16 3.63
CA VAL A 13 1.44 -17.45 4.67
C VAL A 13 0.06 -17.05 4.16
N SER A 14 -0.86 -16.76 5.08
CA SER A 14 -2.14 -16.13 4.77
C SER A 14 -1.96 -14.65 4.43
N TYR A 15 -2.96 -14.01 3.83
CA TYR A 15 -2.92 -12.57 3.59
C TYR A 15 -2.79 -11.77 4.89
N ALA A 16 -3.59 -12.10 5.90
CA ALA A 16 -3.53 -11.42 7.19
C ALA A 16 -2.15 -11.55 7.85
N GLN A 17 -1.52 -12.73 7.74
CA GLN A 17 -0.17 -12.96 8.25
C GLN A 17 0.87 -12.15 7.46
N ALA A 18 0.80 -12.11 6.13
CA ALA A 18 1.71 -11.32 5.29
C ALA A 18 1.62 -9.83 5.59
N VAL A 19 0.39 -9.30 5.79
CA VAL A 19 0.18 -7.87 6.16
C VAL A 19 0.80 -7.57 7.52
N ARG A 20 0.65 -8.45 8.52
CA ARG A 20 1.26 -8.29 9.84
C ARG A 20 2.78 -8.39 9.82
N GLN A 21 3.31 -9.27 9.00
CA GLN A 21 4.73 -9.58 8.92
C GLN A 21 5.50 -8.54 8.09
N GLY A 22 4.82 -8.01 7.05
CA GLY A 22 5.39 -7.05 6.10
C GLY A 22 6.36 -7.70 5.12
N LEU A 23 7.38 -8.36 5.60
CA LEU A 23 8.41 -9.08 4.84
C LEU A 23 8.53 -10.52 5.33
N GLY A 24 8.83 -11.44 4.44
CA GLY A 24 9.22 -12.80 4.74
C GLY A 24 10.70 -12.93 5.08
N LYS A 25 11.17 -14.16 5.24
CA LYS A 25 12.58 -14.49 5.45
C LYS A 25 13.46 -13.82 4.39
N GLU A 26 14.67 -13.46 4.80
CA GLU A 26 15.64 -12.77 3.95
C GLU A 26 15.10 -11.47 3.31
N GLN A 27 14.14 -10.81 3.99
CA GLN A 27 13.46 -9.62 3.49
C GLN A 27 12.73 -9.86 2.15
N GLY A 28 12.27 -11.10 1.90
CA GLY A 28 11.54 -11.47 0.69
C GLY A 28 10.11 -10.91 0.68
N LEU A 29 9.64 -10.53 -0.49
CA LEU A 29 8.27 -10.06 -0.69
C LEU A 29 7.29 -11.22 -0.73
N PHE A 30 6.10 -11.02 -0.19
CA PHE A 30 5.00 -11.98 -0.34
C PHE A 30 4.24 -11.74 -1.62
N PHE A 31 4.02 -12.81 -2.38
CA PHE A 31 3.29 -12.80 -3.65
C PHE A 31 2.20 -13.88 -3.66
N PRO A 32 1.05 -13.65 -4.31
CA PRO A 32 -0.02 -14.66 -4.39
C PRO A 32 0.45 -15.97 -5.03
N CYS A 33 0.13 -17.10 -4.40
CA CYS A 33 0.36 -18.42 -5.00
C CYS A 33 -0.48 -18.60 -6.27
N GLU A 34 -1.66 -18.00 -6.30
CA GLU A 34 -2.59 -18.03 -7.42
C GLU A 34 -3.30 -16.66 -7.53
N ILE A 35 -3.44 -16.15 -8.73
CA ILE A 35 -4.27 -14.98 -9.04
C ILE A 35 -5.48 -15.50 -9.79
N LYS A 36 -6.62 -15.57 -9.09
CA LYS A 36 -7.89 -16.01 -9.68
C LYS A 36 -8.42 -14.97 -10.66
N GLU A 37 -8.99 -15.45 -11.75
CA GLU A 37 -9.67 -14.59 -12.71
C GLU A 37 -10.86 -13.87 -12.06
N LEU A 38 -11.00 -12.59 -12.35
CA LEU A 38 -12.16 -11.82 -11.89
C LEU A 38 -13.38 -12.17 -12.74
N PRO A 39 -14.48 -12.60 -12.13
CA PRO A 39 -15.73 -12.83 -12.85
C PRO A 39 -16.38 -11.49 -13.23
N ASN A 40 -17.17 -11.49 -14.31
CA ASN A 40 -18.08 -10.39 -14.67
C ASN A 40 -17.39 -9.02 -14.71
N VAL A 41 -16.26 -8.92 -15.43
CA VAL A 41 -15.45 -7.69 -15.49
C VAL A 41 -16.28 -6.49 -15.98
N ASP A 42 -17.17 -6.67 -16.95
CA ASP A 42 -18.01 -5.59 -17.47
C ASP A 42 -18.95 -5.01 -16.39
N GLU A 43 -19.52 -5.88 -15.55
CA GLU A 43 -20.34 -5.43 -14.42
C GLU A 43 -19.48 -4.68 -13.38
N LEU A 44 -18.26 -5.14 -13.13
CA LEU A 44 -17.33 -4.46 -12.24
C LEU A 44 -16.96 -3.07 -12.77
N LEU A 45 -16.68 -2.94 -14.06
CA LEU A 45 -16.34 -1.65 -14.68
C LEU A 45 -17.50 -0.65 -14.64
N ALA A 46 -18.76 -1.12 -14.64
CA ALA A 46 -19.93 -0.27 -14.49
C ALA A 46 -20.19 0.25 -13.07
N MET A 47 -19.52 -0.33 -12.05
CA MET A 47 -19.70 0.07 -10.65
C MET A 47 -18.94 1.37 -10.31
N PRO A 48 -19.40 2.12 -9.29
CA PRO A 48 -18.62 3.20 -8.69
C PRO A 48 -17.26 2.70 -8.15
N PHE A 49 -16.25 3.58 -8.15
CA PHE A 49 -14.87 3.25 -7.79
C PHE A 49 -14.74 2.46 -6.48
N VAL A 50 -15.36 2.92 -5.40
CA VAL A 50 -15.24 2.30 -4.07
C VAL A 50 -15.87 0.91 -4.04
N GLU A 51 -17.07 0.75 -4.62
CA GLU A 51 -17.78 -0.52 -4.66
C GLU A 51 -17.02 -1.54 -5.51
N ARG A 52 -16.57 -1.14 -6.69
CA ARG A 52 -15.72 -1.95 -7.56
C ARG A 52 -14.45 -2.38 -6.83
N SER A 53 -13.76 -1.44 -6.19
CA SER A 53 -12.54 -1.72 -5.43
C SER A 53 -12.77 -2.74 -4.32
N ALA A 54 -13.88 -2.61 -3.59
CA ALA A 54 -14.24 -3.56 -2.54
C ALA A 54 -14.47 -4.97 -3.09
N LYS A 55 -15.19 -5.10 -4.22
CA LYS A 55 -15.42 -6.40 -4.87
C LYS A 55 -14.12 -7.02 -5.40
N ILE A 56 -13.26 -6.23 -6.04
CA ILE A 56 -11.95 -6.69 -6.52
C ILE A 56 -11.10 -7.18 -5.35
N LEU A 57 -10.97 -6.39 -4.29
CA LEU A 57 -10.16 -6.76 -3.13
C LEU A 57 -10.74 -7.95 -2.38
N ARG A 58 -12.08 -8.07 -2.25
CA ARG A 58 -12.75 -9.25 -1.69
C ARG A 58 -12.45 -10.51 -2.51
N HIS A 59 -12.51 -10.41 -3.84
CA HIS A 59 -12.18 -11.54 -4.71
C HIS A 59 -10.71 -11.99 -4.57
N LEU A 60 -9.79 -11.03 -4.49
CA LEU A 60 -8.36 -11.31 -4.35
C LEU A 60 -7.99 -11.83 -2.96
N ILE A 61 -8.46 -11.18 -1.91
CA ILE A 61 -8.08 -11.45 -0.51
C ILE A 61 -8.89 -12.61 0.08
N GLY A 62 -10.18 -12.71 -0.27
CA GLY A 62 -11.14 -13.61 0.37
C GLY A 62 -11.66 -13.02 1.68
N ASP A 63 -12.07 -13.90 2.60
CA ASP A 63 -12.76 -13.52 3.85
C ASP A 63 -11.81 -13.32 5.05
N GLU A 64 -10.51 -13.26 4.81
CA GLU A 64 -9.50 -13.12 5.87
C GLU A 64 -9.54 -11.77 6.60
N ILE A 65 -10.10 -10.74 5.95
CA ILE A 65 -10.25 -9.41 6.56
C ILE A 65 -11.73 -9.15 6.83
N PRO A 66 -12.11 -9.02 8.11
CA PRO A 66 -13.48 -8.67 8.48
C PRO A 66 -13.88 -7.30 7.90
N GLU A 67 -15.14 -7.14 7.54
CA GLU A 67 -15.72 -5.87 7.09
C GLU A 67 -14.91 -5.15 5.99
N LEU A 68 -14.27 -5.91 5.09
CA LEU A 68 -13.36 -5.40 4.07
C LEU A 68 -13.97 -4.26 3.25
N GLU A 69 -15.26 -4.32 2.94
CA GLU A 69 -16.00 -3.30 2.19
C GLU A 69 -16.00 -1.95 2.92
N GLN A 70 -16.19 -1.98 4.24
CA GLN A 70 -16.14 -0.76 5.06
C GLN A 70 -14.71 -0.21 5.14
N LEU A 71 -13.72 -1.09 5.27
CA LEU A 71 -12.30 -0.69 5.29
C LEU A 71 -11.88 -0.04 3.97
N VAL A 72 -12.34 -0.56 2.83
CA VAL A 72 -12.10 0.03 1.51
C VAL A 72 -12.76 1.40 1.40
N LYS A 73 -14.00 1.55 1.85
CA LYS A 73 -14.71 2.84 1.89
C LYS A 73 -13.97 3.88 2.73
N ASN A 74 -13.43 3.49 3.88
CA ASN A 74 -12.64 4.37 4.75
C ASN A 74 -11.29 4.76 4.11
N ALA A 75 -10.67 3.82 3.41
CA ALA A 75 -9.38 4.03 2.75
C ALA A 75 -9.49 4.94 1.52
N PHE A 76 -10.48 4.70 0.66
CA PHE A 76 -10.64 5.37 -0.63
C PHE A 76 -11.69 6.50 -0.57
N ALA A 77 -11.44 7.46 0.33
CA ALA A 77 -12.30 8.64 0.51
C ALA A 77 -12.11 9.73 -0.58
N PHE A 78 -11.30 9.46 -1.60
CA PHE A 78 -11.01 10.34 -2.73
C PHE A 78 -10.92 9.53 -4.02
N GLY A 79 -11.13 10.20 -5.16
CA GLY A 79 -11.17 9.54 -6.46
C GLY A 79 -9.80 9.45 -7.16
N ALA A 80 -9.80 8.76 -8.31
CA ALA A 80 -8.69 8.69 -9.25
C ALA A 80 -9.22 9.02 -10.66
N PRO A 81 -9.53 10.31 -10.95
CA PRO A 81 -10.10 10.68 -12.22
C PRO A 81 -9.11 10.51 -13.37
N LEU A 82 -9.62 10.07 -14.52
CA LEU A 82 -8.88 9.99 -15.76
C LEU A 82 -9.15 11.28 -16.57
N ARG A 83 -8.09 11.99 -16.94
CA ARG A 83 -8.18 13.23 -17.71
C ARG A 83 -7.57 13.05 -19.09
N GLN A 84 -8.32 13.42 -20.12
CA GLN A 84 -7.77 13.48 -21.46
C GLN A 84 -6.81 14.68 -21.58
N VAL A 85 -5.58 14.44 -21.99
CA VAL A 85 -4.52 15.44 -22.13
C VAL A 85 -4.05 15.60 -23.59
N GLY A 86 -4.58 14.80 -24.49
CA GLY A 86 -4.32 14.86 -25.93
C GLY A 86 -5.27 13.93 -26.67
N ASP A 87 -5.21 13.88 -28.02
CA ASP A 87 -6.16 13.13 -28.86
C ASP A 87 -6.32 11.65 -28.44
N LYS A 88 -5.22 11.00 -28.05
CA LYS A 88 -5.18 9.59 -27.64
C LYS A 88 -4.40 9.40 -26.33
N SER A 89 -4.20 10.47 -25.57
CA SER A 89 -3.41 10.45 -24.34
C SER A 89 -4.28 10.83 -23.15
N TYR A 90 -4.17 10.02 -22.10
CA TYR A 90 -4.90 10.21 -20.86
C TYR A 90 -3.94 10.20 -19.67
N ALA A 91 -4.21 11.02 -18.67
CA ALA A 91 -3.50 11.05 -17.40
C ALA A 91 -4.44 10.57 -16.29
N LEU A 92 -4.02 9.56 -15.55
CA LEU A 92 -4.70 9.11 -14.34
C LEU A 92 -4.19 9.96 -13.17
N GLU A 93 -5.07 10.79 -12.61
CA GLU A 93 -4.69 11.70 -11.52
C GLU A 93 -4.77 10.96 -10.17
N LEU A 94 -3.63 10.71 -9.54
CA LEU A 94 -3.52 9.97 -8.27
C LEU A 94 -3.15 10.85 -7.08
N PHE A 95 -3.28 12.17 -7.21
CA PHE A 95 -2.86 13.18 -6.23
C PHE A 95 -4.03 13.81 -5.44
N HIS A 96 -5.23 13.20 -5.48
CA HIS A 96 -6.40 13.74 -4.79
C HIS A 96 -6.53 13.31 -3.32
N GLY A 97 -5.59 12.52 -2.83
CA GLY A 97 -5.51 12.11 -1.42
C GLY A 97 -4.88 13.19 -0.52
N PRO A 98 -4.88 12.96 0.81
CA PRO A 98 -4.47 13.97 1.80
C PRO A 98 -3.01 14.39 1.70
N THR A 99 -2.13 13.57 1.12
CA THR A 99 -0.70 13.90 0.96
C THR A 99 -0.30 14.16 -0.50
N LEU A 100 -1.30 14.27 -1.38
CA LEU A 100 -1.13 14.59 -2.80
C LEU A 100 -0.24 13.58 -3.54
N ALA A 101 -0.22 12.33 -3.09
CA ALA A 101 0.59 11.26 -3.67
C ALA A 101 -0.25 9.99 -3.88
N PHE A 102 0.04 9.21 -4.94
CA PHE A 102 -0.60 7.92 -5.19
C PHE A 102 -0.46 6.94 -4.01
N LYS A 103 0.55 7.17 -3.17
CA LYS A 103 0.84 6.38 -1.98
C LYS A 103 -0.28 6.41 -0.93
N ASP A 104 -1.16 7.42 -0.99
CA ASP A 104 -2.32 7.52 -0.11
C ASP A 104 -3.27 6.33 -0.26
N PHE A 105 -3.49 5.82 -1.48
CA PHE A 105 -4.33 4.64 -1.69
C PHE A 105 -3.79 3.42 -0.93
N GLY A 106 -2.52 3.08 -1.18
CA GLY A 106 -1.89 1.92 -0.55
C GLY A 106 -1.69 2.08 0.95
N GLY A 107 -1.25 3.25 1.40
CA GLY A 107 -1.01 3.54 2.82
C GLY A 107 -2.29 3.44 3.65
N ARG A 108 -3.36 4.09 3.20
CA ARG A 108 -4.66 4.09 3.90
C ARG A 108 -5.30 2.71 3.93
N PHE A 109 -5.26 1.96 2.83
CA PHE A 109 -5.79 0.60 2.82
C PHE A 109 -5.00 -0.33 3.75
N MET A 110 -3.68 -0.27 3.73
CA MET A 110 -2.83 -1.02 4.66
C MET A 110 -3.15 -0.68 6.13
N ALA A 111 -3.33 0.60 6.43
CA ALA A 111 -3.64 1.06 7.78
C ALA A 111 -4.97 0.49 8.27
N GLN A 112 -6.01 0.50 7.42
CA GLN A 112 -7.30 -0.13 7.73
C GLN A 112 -7.17 -1.64 7.95
N CYS A 113 -6.45 -2.36 7.08
CA CYS A 113 -6.23 -3.79 7.24
C CYS A 113 -5.47 -4.12 8.53
N LEU A 114 -4.36 -3.41 8.82
CA LEU A 114 -3.60 -3.63 10.04
C LEU A 114 -4.41 -3.35 11.30
N GLY A 115 -5.21 -2.28 11.31
CA GLY A 115 -6.10 -1.97 12.42
C GLY A 115 -7.11 -3.08 12.69
N ALA A 116 -7.67 -3.68 11.62
CA ALA A 116 -8.65 -4.76 11.72
C ALA A 116 -8.07 -6.10 12.22
N ILE A 117 -6.77 -6.36 11.97
CA ILE A 117 -6.13 -7.64 12.32
C ILE A 117 -5.13 -7.54 13.48
N ALA A 118 -4.99 -6.38 14.12
CA ALA A 118 -3.98 -6.16 15.16
C ALA A 118 -4.19 -7.01 16.44
N ASP A 119 -5.42 -7.48 16.69
CA ASP A 119 -5.79 -8.31 17.84
C ASP A 119 -5.31 -7.73 19.19
N GLY A 120 -5.33 -6.41 19.34
CA GLY A 120 -4.88 -5.69 20.53
C GLY A 120 -3.35 -5.66 20.74
N LYS A 121 -2.57 -6.24 19.83
CA LYS A 121 -1.10 -6.20 19.90
C LYS A 121 -0.57 -4.85 19.44
N LYS A 122 0.45 -4.36 20.12
CA LYS A 122 1.17 -3.16 19.73
C LYS A 122 1.97 -3.41 18.46
N ILE A 123 1.86 -2.51 17.48
CA ILE A 123 2.60 -2.57 16.22
C ILE A 123 3.40 -1.28 16.07
N THR A 124 4.67 -1.42 15.72
CA THR A 124 5.53 -0.29 15.39
C THR A 124 5.84 -0.30 13.89
N ILE A 125 5.35 0.69 13.19
CA ILE A 125 5.67 0.92 11.78
C ILE A 125 6.98 1.70 11.71
N LEU A 126 8.01 1.10 11.10
CA LEU A 126 9.29 1.78 10.83
C LEU A 126 9.46 1.99 9.33
N THR A 127 9.77 3.21 8.93
CA THR A 127 9.96 3.56 7.52
C THR A 127 11.06 4.61 7.33
N ALA A 128 11.85 4.47 6.27
CA ALA A 128 12.70 5.54 5.77
C ALA A 128 11.99 6.26 4.63
N THR A 129 12.14 7.58 4.55
CA THR A 129 11.49 8.38 3.52
C THR A 129 12.40 9.44 2.92
N SER A 130 12.22 9.68 1.62
CA SER A 130 12.73 10.86 0.91
C SER A 130 11.65 11.96 0.75
N GLY A 131 10.48 11.80 1.45
CA GLY A 131 9.38 12.76 1.46
C GLY A 131 7.99 12.12 1.41
N ASP A 132 7.48 11.77 0.22
CA ASP A 132 6.09 11.36 0.00
C ASP A 132 5.66 10.10 0.77
N THR A 133 6.54 9.08 0.88
CA THR A 133 6.21 7.85 1.58
C THR A 133 5.96 8.11 3.06
N GLY A 134 6.82 8.93 3.68
CA GLY A 134 6.67 9.31 5.09
C GLY A 134 5.37 10.06 5.34
N ALA A 135 5.05 11.02 4.48
CA ALA A 135 3.80 11.77 4.56
C ALA A 135 2.58 10.85 4.44
N ALA A 136 2.53 10.00 3.40
CA ALA A 136 1.42 9.08 3.18
C ALA A 136 1.25 8.08 4.34
N VAL A 137 2.35 7.53 4.86
CA VAL A 137 2.33 6.61 6.02
C VAL A 137 1.87 7.34 7.27
N ALA A 138 2.43 8.51 7.58
CA ALA A 138 2.05 9.29 8.74
C ALA A 138 0.55 9.59 8.76
N HIS A 139 0.01 10.11 7.65
CA HIS A 139 -1.42 10.42 7.55
C HIS A 139 -2.31 9.18 7.58
N ALA A 140 -1.88 8.08 6.98
CA ALA A 140 -2.65 6.84 6.94
C ALA A 140 -2.82 6.21 8.33
N PHE A 141 -1.78 6.26 9.16
CA PHE A 141 -1.75 5.64 10.49
C PHE A 141 -2.00 6.62 11.63
N TYR A 142 -2.24 7.91 11.33
CA TYR A 142 -2.46 8.93 12.35
C TYR A 142 -3.64 8.60 13.27
N LYS A 143 -3.36 8.60 14.59
CA LYS A 143 -4.33 8.29 15.65
C LYS A 143 -4.94 6.88 15.59
N LEU A 144 -4.34 5.93 14.86
CA LEU A 144 -4.79 4.54 14.93
C LEU A 144 -4.37 3.92 16.27
N PRO A 145 -5.34 3.36 17.04
CA PRO A 145 -5.02 2.73 18.32
C PRO A 145 -4.07 1.54 18.16
N GLY A 146 -3.13 1.40 19.09
CA GLY A 146 -2.19 0.27 19.11
C GLY A 146 -1.08 0.31 18.07
N ILE A 147 -1.04 1.34 17.22
CA ILE A 147 -0.02 1.48 16.17
C ILE A 147 0.83 2.73 16.43
N GLU A 148 2.13 2.55 16.55
CA GLU A 148 3.12 3.63 16.56
C GLU A 148 3.81 3.72 15.20
N VAL A 149 4.17 4.92 14.76
CA VAL A 149 4.88 5.15 13.49
C VAL A 149 6.19 5.87 13.76
N VAL A 150 7.29 5.31 13.28
CA VAL A 150 8.62 5.93 13.35
C VAL A 150 9.12 6.18 11.92
N ILE A 151 9.41 7.44 11.60
CA ILE A 151 9.82 7.87 10.26
C ILE A 151 11.23 8.43 10.33
N LEU A 152 12.17 7.76 9.66
CA LEU A 152 13.54 8.25 9.47
C LEU A 152 13.62 9.05 8.17
N TYR A 153 14.22 10.24 8.22
CA TYR A 153 14.40 11.06 7.03
C TYR A 153 15.73 11.82 7.04
N PRO A 154 16.33 12.09 5.88
CA PRO A 154 17.60 12.80 5.81
C PRO A 154 17.38 14.29 6.08
N LYS A 155 17.96 14.80 7.17
CA LYS A 155 17.82 16.18 7.61
C LYS A 155 18.27 17.16 6.55
N GLY A 156 17.40 18.13 6.20
CA GLY A 156 17.69 19.17 5.22
C GLY A 156 17.80 18.70 3.77
N LYS A 157 17.43 17.43 3.46
CA LYS A 157 17.48 16.87 2.10
C LYS A 157 16.09 16.55 1.52
N ILE A 158 15.03 16.96 2.20
CA ILE A 158 13.65 16.92 1.72
C ILE A 158 13.07 18.32 1.72
N SER A 159 11.99 18.56 0.97
CA SER A 159 11.36 19.87 0.94
C SER A 159 10.69 20.20 2.27
N ASN A 160 10.66 21.50 2.61
CA ASN A 160 9.99 21.97 3.83
C ASN A 160 8.50 21.56 3.90
N LEU A 161 7.84 21.49 2.75
CA LEU A 161 6.45 21.03 2.66
C LEU A 161 6.32 19.56 3.05
N GLN A 162 7.15 18.69 2.45
CA GLN A 162 7.16 17.27 2.77
C GLN A 162 7.48 17.01 4.24
N GLU A 163 8.49 17.70 4.80
CA GLU A 163 8.84 17.59 6.21
C GLU A 163 7.66 17.96 7.12
N LYS A 164 7.00 19.08 6.86
CA LYS A 164 5.84 19.53 7.63
C LYS A 164 4.67 18.55 7.58
N LEU A 165 4.46 17.84 6.47
CA LEU A 165 3.36 16.89 6.33
C LEU A 165 3.42 15.73 7.34
N PHE A 166 4.58 15.41 7.91
CA PHE A 166 4.66 14.33 8.90
C PHE A 166 5.29 14.75 10.24
N CYS A 167 6.17 15.76 10.28
CA CYS A 167 6.82 16.19 11.52
C CYS A 167 5.88 16.96 12.47
N THR A 168 4.77 17.52 11.97
CA THR A 168 3.85 18.34 12.75
C THR A 168 2.66 17.59 13.34
N LEU A 169 2.50 16.31 13.03
CA LEU A 169 1.31 15.54 13.44
C LEU A 169 1.33 15.18 14.93
N GLY A 170 2.48 14.78 15.47
CA GLY A 170 2.54 14.32 16.87
C GLY A 170 1.76 13.03 17.12
N GLU A 171 1.15 12.89 18.30
CA GLU A 171 0.36 11.72 18.74
C GLU A 171 1.19 10.42 18.63
N ASN A 172 0.76 9.47 17.81
CA ASN A 172 1.45 8.20 17.54
C ASN A 172 2.50 8.28 16.43
N ILE A 173 2.79 9.47 15.89
CA ILE A 173 3.78 9.68 14.83
C ILE A 173 5.06 10.24 15.44
N ARG A 174 6.17 9.49 15.29
CA ARG A 174 7.52 9.87 15.70
C ARG A 174 8.38 10.08 14.48
N THR A 175 9.19 11.11 14.47
CA THR A 175 10.07 11.45 13.36
C THR A 175 11.50 11.59 13.83
N VAL A 176 12.45 11.04 13.07
CA VAL A 176 13.87 11.07 13.36
C VAL A 176 14.60 11.68 12.18
N ALA A 177 15.12 12.89 12.37
CA ALA A 177 15.95 13.56 11.40
C ALA A 177 17.39 13.03 11.48
N VAL A 178 17.84 12.30 10.47
CA VAL A 178 19.16 11.68 10.40
C VAL A 178 20.10 12.61 9.64
N HIS A 179 21.29 12.89 10.21
CA HIS A 179 22.34 13.69 9.58
C HIS A 179 23.14 12.88 8.55
N ALA A 180 22.44 12.32 7.56
CA ALA A 180 23.00 11.42 6.56
C ALA A 180 22.23 11.52 5.23
N ALA A 181 22.47 10.61 4.28
CA ALA A 181 21.71 10.48 3.05
C ALA A 181 20.46 9.61 3.25
N PHE A 182 19.58 9.55 2.25
CA PHE A 182 18.39 8.70 2.28
C PHE A 182 18.76 7.22 2.35
N ASP A 183 19.82 6.82 1.65
CA ASP A 183 20.30 5.43 1.64
C ASP A 183 20.76 4.98 3.02
N ASP A 184 21.36 5.90 3.81
CA ASP A 184 21.74 5.62 5.21
C ASP A 184 20.50 5.40 6.10
N CYS A 185 19.46 6.21 5.88
CA CYS A 185 18.16 5.98 6.57
C CYS A 185 17.57 4.62 6.21
N GLN A 186 17.67 4.19 4.95
CA GLN A 186 17.22 2.87 4.51
C GLN A 186 18.05 1.75 5.12
N ALA A 187 19.37 1.94 5.22
CA ALA A 187 20.26 0.96 5.87
C ALA A 187 19.87 0.74 7.33
N LEU A 188 19.68 1.82 8.10
CA LEU A 188 19.21 1.74 9.49
C LEU A 188 17.88 0.99 9.64
N VAL A 189 16.96 1.21 8.71
CA VAL A 189 15.68 0.48 8.70
C VAL A 189 15.89 -1.00 8.40
N LYS A 190 16.77 -1.35 7.45
CA LYS A 190 17.09 -2.75 7.15
C LYS A 190 17.75 -3.45 8.34
N ASP A 191 18.73 -2.80 8.98
CA ASP A 191 19.39 -3.34 10.18
C ASP A 191 18.38 -3.63 11.28
N ALA A 192 17.41 -2.73 11.51
CA ALA A 192 16.33 -2.96 12.46
C ALA A 192 15.43 -4.15 12.11
N PHE A 193 15.20 -4.41 10.81
CA PHE A 193 14.43 -5.58 10.36
C PHE A 193 15.21 -6.89 10.41
N ASP A 194 16.53 -6.84 10.43
CA ASP A 194 17.42 -8.02 10.59
C ASP A 194 17.62 -8.39 12.06
N ASP A 195 17.27 -7.50 12.99
CA ASP A 195 17.29 -7.74 14.45
C ASP A 195 15.95 -8.40 14.88
N GLU A 196 15.96 -9.73 15.02
CA GLU A 196 14.79 -10.51 15.41
C GLU A 196 14.31 -10.21 16.85
N GLU A 197 15.21 -9.86 17.77
CA GLU A 197 14.86 -9.51 19.15
C GLU A 197 14.09 -8.18 19.18
N LEU A 198 14.63 -7.17 18.52
CA LEU A 198 13.95 -5.87 18.35
C LEU A 198 12.59 -6.04 17.68
N LYS A 199 12.54 -6.80 16.58
CA LYS A 199 11.34 -7.03 15.78
C LYS A 199 10.20 -7.63 16.61
N GLN A 200 10.51 -8.60 17.46
CA GLN A 200 9.53 -9.22 18.36
C GLN A 200 9.16 -8.30 19.53
N ALA A 201 10.13 -7.59 20.12
CA ALA A 201 9.90 -6.73 21.28
C ALA A 201 8.93 -5.59 21.02
N ILE A 202 8.96 -4.99 19.83
CA ILE A 202 8.14 -3.83 19.48
C ILE A 202 7.07 -4.11 18.43
N GLY A 203 6.93 -5.36 17.95
CA GLY A 203 6.01 -5.70 16.87
C GLY A 203 6.32 -4.94 15.58
N LEU A 204 7.62 -4.97 15.17
CA LEU A 204 8.11 -4.18 14.04
C LEU A 204 7.46 -4.58 12.73
N ASN A 205 6.95 -3.60 11.98
CA ASN A 205 6.36 -3.77 10.66
C ASN A 205 6.80 -2.64 9.72
N SER A 206 6.77 -2.91 8.42
CA SER A 206 7.12 -1.94 7.38
C SER A 206 5.89 -1.45 6.63
N ALA A 207 5.76 -0.14 6.50
CA ALA A 207 4.78 0.48 5.62
C ALA A 207 5.39 0.97 4.29
N ASN A 208 6.56 0.49 3.91
CA ASN A 208 7.10 0.75 2.58
C ASN A 208 6.28 0.03 1.48
N SER A 209 6.54 0.32 0.21
CA SER A 209 5.79 -0.24 -0.94
C SER A 209 6.00 -1.76 -1.16
N ILE A 210 6.50 -2.44 -0.14
CA ILE A 210 6.80 -3.87 -0.09
C ILE A 210 5.68 -4.70 0.55
N ASN A 211 4.79 -4.07 1.33
CA ASN A 211 3.67 -4.78 1.94
C ASN A 211 2.59 -5.10 0.89
N ILE A 212 2.16 -6.35 0.84
CA ILE A 212 1.19 -6.85 -0.16
C ILE A 212 -0.13 -6.04 -0.16
N SER A 213 -0.60 -5.57 0.98
CA SER A 213 -1.82 -4.76 1.05
C SER A 213 -1.70 -3.46 0.27
N ARG A 214 -0.52 -2.84 0.27
CA ARG A 214 -0.27 -1.63 -0.52
C ARG A 214 -0.27 -1.92 -2.01
N LEU A 215 0.26 -3.07 -2.42
CA LEU A 215 0.29 -3.47 -3.83
C LEU A 215 -1.12 -3.79 -4.35
N LEU A 216 -1.92 -4.53 -3.58
CA LEU A 216 -3.29 -4.85 -3.97
C LEU A 216 -4.18 -3.62 -4.08
N ALA A 217 -4.03 -2.65 -3.18
CA ALA A 217 -4.77 -1.38 -3.26
C ALA A 217 -4.51 -0.62 -4.58
N GLN A 218 -3.29 -0.71 -5.11
CA GLN A 218 -2.94 -0.04 -6.37
C GLN A 218 -3.65 -0.65 -7.59
N VAL A 219 -4.02 -1.92 -7.55
CA VAL A 219 -4.80 -2.56 -8.62
C VAL A 219 -6.12 -1.79 -8.85
N CYS A 220 -6.74 -1.29 -7.79
CA CYS A 220 -8.05 -0.65 -7.84
C CYS A 220 -8.10 0.61 -8.75
N TYR A 221 -7.11 1.47 -8.68
CA TYR A 221 -7.11 2.69 -9.50
C TYR A 221 -6.77 2.41 -10.97
N TYR A 222 -6.14 1.29 -11.29
CA TYR A 222 -5.99 0.88 -12.69
C TYR A 222 -7.32 0.40 -13.28
N PHE A 223 -8.13 -0.33 -12.50
CA PHE A 223 -9.51 -0.64 -12.91
C PHE A 223 -10.35 0.63 -13.07
N GLU A 224 -10.14 1.64 -12.22
CA GLU A 224 -10.80 2.93 -12.36
C GLU A 224 -10.39 3.62 -13.67
N ALA A 225 -9.12 3.58 -14.03
CA ALA A 225 -8.67 4.11 -15.32
C ALA A 225 -9.35 3.43 -16.50
N VAL A 226 -9.45 2.09 -16.48
CA VAL A 226 -10.11 1.32 -17.54
C VAL A 226 -11.60 1.66 -17.62
N ALA A 227 -12.29 1.77 -16.47
CA ALA A 227 -13.70 2.11 -16.41
C ALA A 227 -14.02 3.51 -16.98
N GLN A 228 -13.08 4.45 -16.89
CA GLN A 228 -13.23 5.82 -17.40
C GLN A 228 -12.76 5.99 -18.86
N LEU A 229 -12.08 4.99 -19.44
CA LEU A 229 -11.68 5.05 -20.85
C LEU A 229 -12.89 5.00 -21.76
N PRO A 230 -12.89 5.75 -22.90
CA PRO A 230 -13.91 5.61 -23.92
C PRO A 230 -14.04 4.16 -24.41
N LEU A 231 -15.26 3.70 -24.67
CA LEU A 231 -15.57 2.32 -25.07
C LEU A 231 -14.69 1.80 -26.22
N CYS A 232 -14.27 2.65 -27.14
CA CYS A 232 -13.39 2.27 -28.25
C CYS A 232 -11.98 1.83 -27.80
N TYR A 233 -11.55 2.16 -26.60
CA TYR A 233 -10.27 1.75 -26.03
C TYR A 233 -10.38 0.56 -25.06
N GLN A 234 -11.59 0.26 -24.58
CA GLN A 234 -11.83 -0.85 -23.65
C GLN A 234 -11.74 -2.23 -24.30
N VAL A 235 -11.95 -2.31 -25.61
CA VAL A 235 -12.06 -3.57 -26.38
C VAL A 235 -10.72 -4.35 -26.51
N VAL A 236 -9.57 -3.75 -26.24
CA VAL A 236 -8.27 -4.33 -26.57
C VAL A 236 -7.50 -4.85 -25.37
N THR A 237 -7.93 -4.56 -24.16
CA THR A 237 -7.17 -4.97 -22.98
C THR A 237 -7.90 -6.11 -22.27
N SER A 238 -7.42 -7.34 -22.48
CA SER A 238 -7.76 -8.38 -21.52
C SER A 238 -7.27 -7.91 -20.14
N VAL A 239 -8.18 -7.53 -19.29
CA VAL A 239 -7.93 -6.99 -17.93
C VAL A 239 -7.01 -7.93 -17.12
N ILE A 240 -7.01 -9.21 -17.44
CA ILE A 240 -6.19 -10.26 -16.85
C ILE A 240 -4.70 -10.06 -17.15
N SER A 241 -4.31 -9.74 -18.39
CA SER A 241 -2.91 -9.48 -18.70
C SER A 241 -2.41 -8.17 -18.08
N LEU A 242 -3.30 -7.20 -17.89
CA LEU A 242 -2.99 -5.96 -17.16
C LEU A 242 -2.75 -6.22 -15.68
N GLN A 243 -3.58 -7.04 -15.01
CA GLN A 243 -3.40 -7.42 -13.60
C GLN A 243 -2.04 -8.08 -13.34
N VAL A 244 -1.68 -9.08 -14.14
CA VAL A 244 -0.40 -9.81 -14.00
C VAL A 244 0.79 -8.92 -14.33
N SER A 245 0.69 -8.10 -15.37
CA SER A 245 1.75 -7.18 -15.76
C SER A 245 1.95 -6.04 -14.74
N LEU A 246 0.88 -5.53 -14.16
CA LEU A 246 0.95 -4.46 -13.13
C LEU A 246 1.48 -4.96 -11.80
N LEU A 247 1.10 -6.15 -11.36
CA LEU A 247 1.70 -6.80 -10.20
C LEU A 247 3.19 -7.10 -10.44
N ARG A 248 3.58 -7.54 -11.65
CA ARG A 248 4.99 -7.72 -12.02
C ARG A 248 5.77 -6.41 -12.06
N LEU A 249 5.22 -5.34 -12.62
CA LEU A 249 5.90 -4.05 -12.72
C LEU A 249 6.07 -3.34 -11.38
N SER A 250 5.17 -3.54 -10.42
CA SER A 250 5.29 -2.97 -9.06
C SER A 250 6.36 -3.68 -8.20
N VAL A 251 6.74 -4.89 -8.57
CA VAL A 251 7.76 -5.71 -7.86
C VAL A 251 9.18 -5.50 -8.43
N LEU A 252 9.31 -4.98 -9.66
CA LEU A 252 10.59 -4.82 -10.36
C LEU A 252 11.20 -3.41 -10.30
N ARG A 253 10.64 -2.51 -9.45
CA ARG A 253 11.22 -1.18 -9.23
C ARG A 253 11.68 -1.01 -7.77
#